data_9a5ab96f7c52027033d6264ea15ea20c
#
_entry.id   9a5ab96f7c52027033d6264ea15ea20c
#
_cell.length_a   1.000
_cell.length_b   1.000
_cell.length_c   1.000
_cell.angle_alpha   90.00
_cell.angle_beta   90.00
_cell.angle_gamma   90.00
#
_symmetry.space_group_name_H-M   'P 1'
#
loop_
_entity.id
_entity.type
_entity.pdbx_description
1 polymer ?
#
loop_
_entity_poly.entity_id
_entity_poly.type
_entity_poly.pdbx_seq_one_letter_code
_entity_poly.pdbx_strand_id
1 'polypeptide(L)'
;MSVRSLFALTLVLSAASFSCSSISTDGSSTNTSNPACLPDLPCPPPVDPNAGVDPYNIPTRSGTTTAGGSSMNPLDPKSPGSTGVTTDASGAIALDLAGFKNAGAPFIWVANSAEGTESKIDVNTNLEVARYCTYRGCNGDPSRSTVSLQGDVVVANRANYYGINFPNRASAVKIAGDKSRCVDRNGNGKIDTNEAAGPIPAAYVWQATQQDSPDECVLWLTDLSKDAAGNAVGGAGTLPRAATFDSTIGADGTLSNYVYIGLYNTREVLRIDAKTGAIVKRIPVPTTLPYGMVGDKDGNVWVRGGSLVKIDVKNNDAVSSYSEACGYGISADSRGYIYQAGGNCVARFDPANPAKGWEVLNYGGGSGRGLALDSKFNLYVADTSNGIYHIDASQPHGMGMTTKKLVSPRGVSTESYYLGIGIDKNEQPWVVSTGASNLSVRVAGSGRVYHVNPADYTFATVQTGDNPYTYSDMTGAQLRIAGAPFGIYRHTFKSDCAPQKTTWTEVTYDLVTPPGTSVDISARGAGDLTSLNTAIFGPATSIPPAVAGPLKPSINEGVDNTYLQLQFKLNANAPTITPTVNNLQAKYICG
;
A
#
# COMPACT_ATOMS: atom_id res chain seq x y z
N MET A 1 -21.88 -27.26 44.57
CA MET A 1 -22.65 -26.29 45.38
C MET A 1 -22.73 -24.99 44.59
N SER A 2 -23.97 -24.65 44.31
CA SER A 2 -24.48 -23.50 43.56
C SER A 2 -24.19 -22.17 44.28
N VAL A 3 -23.97 -21.07 43.53
CA VAL A 3 -24.76 -19.83 43.68
C VAL A 3 -24.60 -19.00 42.39
N ARG A 4 -25.71 -18.82 41.69
CA ARG A 4 -25.92 -17.82 40.61
C ARG A 4 -26.26 -16.49 41.27
N SER A 5 -25.76 -15.39 40.75
CA SER A 5 -26.31 -14.04 41.00
C SER A 5 -26.64 -13.38 39.69
N LEU A 6 -27.92 -13.24 39.41
CA LEU A 6 -28.52 -12.37 38.40
C LEU A 6 -28.47 -10.92 38.91
N PHE A 7 -28.00 -9.99 38.11
CA PHE A 7 -28.32 -8.57 38.28
C PHE A 7 -29.23 -8.13 37.12
N ALA A 8 -30.44 -7.78 37.51
CA ALA A 8 -31.43 -7.13 36.66
C ALA A 8 -31.16 -5.61 36.67
N LEU A 9 -31.00 -5.00 35.50
CA LEU A 9 -30.90 -3.56 35.35
C LEU A 9 -32.28 -3.01 34.98
N THR A 10 -32.88 -2.25 35.86
CA THR A 10 -34.16 -1.58 35.68
C THR A 10 -33.95 -0.27 34.96
N LEU A 11 -34.57 -0.12 33.78
CA LEU A 11 -34.57 1.11 32.98
C LEU A 11 -35.69 2.02 33.49
N VAL A 12 -35.37 3.19 34.01
CA VAL A 12 -36.36 4.22 34.39
C VAL A 12 -36.51 5.18 33.22
N LEU A 13 -37.68 5.14 32.57
CA LEU A 13 -38.10 6.18 31.63
C LEU A 13 -38.69 7.36 32.41
N SER A 14 -38.06 8.52 32.31
CA SER A 14 -38.66 9.77 32.73
C SER A 14 -39.27 10.48 31.50
N ALA A 15 -40.60 10.56 31.50
CA ALA A 15 -41.33 11.37 30.52
C ALA A 15 -41.32 12.83 31.01
N ALA A 16 -40.73 13.72 30.19
CA ALA A 16 -40.84 15.17 30.37
C ALA A 16 -42.03 15.67 29.55
N SER A 17 -43.06 16.12 30.24
CA SER A 17 -44.20 16.83 29.66
C SER A 17 -43.84 18.29 29.43
N PHE A 18 -43.90 18.74 28.18
CA PHE A 18 -43.84 20.16 27.86
C PHE A 18 -45.25 20.73 27.79
N SER A 19 -45.53 21.67 28.66
CA SER A 19 -46.73 22.50 28.64
C SER A 19 -46.52 23.69 27.71
N CYS A 20 -47.41 23.89 26.73
CA CYS A 20 -47.54 25.11 25.96
C CYS A 20 -48.10 26.24 26.84
N SER A 21 -47.34 27.31 27.05
CA SER A 21 -47.84 28.57 27.51
C SER A 21 -48.09 29.50 26.33
N SER A 22 -49.35 29.99 26.25
CA SER A 22 -49.80 31.00 25.32
C SER A 22 -49.16 32.37 25.68
N ILE A 23 -48.52 33.01 24.76
CA ILE A 23 -48.14 34.41 24.86
C ILE A 23 -49.09 35.24 24.00
N SER A 24 -49.83 36.14 24.66
CA SER A 24 -50.62 37.21 24.02
C SER A 24 -49.64 38.33 23.63
N THR A 25 -49.73 38.80 22.40
CA THR A 25 -49.09 40.04 21.99
C THR A 25 -50.13 41.03 21.53
N ASP A 26 -50.37 42.04 22.36
CA ASP A 26 -50.88 43.33 21.94
C ASP A 26 -49.75 44.11 21.28
N GLY A 27 -50.03 44.83 20.21
CA GLY A 27 -49.10 45.82 19.66
C GLY A 27 -49.24 46.15 18.20
N SER A 28 -50.27 46.88 17.87
CA SER A 28 -50.43 47.98 16.90
C SER A 28 -49.22 48.29 15.98
N SER A 29 -49.40 48.29 14.68
CA SER A 29 -49.53 49.44 13.78
C SER A 29 -49.34 49.11 12.31
N THR A 30 -50.32 49.43 11.53
CA THR A 30 -50.47 50.37 10.42
C THR A 30 -50.05 49.91 9.02
N ASN A 31 -51.05 50.09 8.17
CA ASN A 31 -50.99 50.33 6.72
C ASN A 31 -50.63 49.22 5.77
N THR A 32 -51.68 48.54 5.31
CA THR A 32 -51.81 48.17 3.90
C THR A 32 -53.21 48.62 3.41
N SER A 33 -53.20 49.49 2.43
CA SER A 33 -54.38 49.94 1.68
C SER A 33 -55.09 48.77 1.02
N ASN A 34 -56.24 48.44 1.58
CA ASN A 34 -57.22 47.58 0.93
C ASN A 34 -57.92 48.43 -0.16
N PRO A 35 -57.97 48.02 -1.43
CA PRO A 35 -58.78 48.71 -2.42
C PRO A 35 -60.25 48.58 -2.02
N ALA A 36 -60.89 49.77 -1.84
CA ALA A 36 -62.29 49.89 -1.46
C ALA A 36 -63.19 49.16 -2.49
N CYS A 37 -64.03 48.25 -1.99
CA CYS A 37 -65.12 47.71 -2.76
C CYS A 37 -66.03 48.83 -3.19
N LEU A 38 -66.38 48.94 -4.46
CA LEU A 38 -67.39 49.83 -4.96
C LEU A 38 -68.81 49.41 -4.48
N PRO A 39 -69.73 50.36 -4.17
CA PRO A 39 -70.91 50.07 -3.37
C PRO A 39 -71.96 49.16 -3.99
N ASP A 40 -71.88 48.73 -5.23
CA ASP A 40 -72.96 48.00 -5.94
C ASP A 40 -72.56 46.67 -6.59
N LEU A 41 -71.40 46.04 -6.19
CA LEU A 41 -71.03 44.69 -6.66
C LEU A 41 -70.65 43.79 -5.49
N PRO A 42 -71.16 42.53 -5.45
CA PRO A 42 -70.76 41.58 -4.43
C PRO A 42 -69.23 41.37 -4.46
N CYS A 43 -68.61 41.53 -3.34
CA CYS A 43 -67.15 41.23 -3.22
C CYS A 43 -66.91 39.79 -3.68
N PRO A 44 -65.88 39.53 -4.50
CA PRO A 44 -65.50 38.18 -4.79
C PRO A 44 -65.08 37.48 -3.50
N PRO A 45 -65.36 36.19 -3.34
CA PRO A 45 -64.95 35.44 -2.19
C PRO A 45 -63.43 35.54 -2.02
N PRO A 46 -62.90 35.54 -0.78
CA PRO A 46 -61.46 35.58 -0.57
C PRO A 46 -60.80 34.44 -1.35
N VAL A 47 -59.84 34.80 -2.17
CA VAL A 47 -59.03 33.81 -2.91
C VAL A 47 -58.21 33.09 -1.86
N ASP A 48 -58.48 31.81 -1.66
CA ASP A 48 -57.62 30.94 -0.83
C ASP A 48 -56.23 30.96 -1.47
N PRO A 49 -55.20 31.49 -0.79
CA PRO A 49 -53.85 31.54 -1.34
C PRO A 49 -53.28 30.15 -1.63
N ASN A 50 -53.98 29.10 -1.18
CA ASN A 50 -53.60 27.68 -1.42
C ASN A 50 -54.55 26.96 -2.37
N ALA A 51 -55.57 27.67 -2.97
CA ALA A 51 -56.48 27.06 -3.93
C ALA A 51 -55.72 26.70 -5.21
N GLY A 52 -55.32 25.46 -5.35
CA GLY A 52 -54.63 24.89 -6.50
C GLY A 52 -53.29 24.25 -6.25
N VAL A 53 -52.79 24.31 -5.01
CA VAL A 53 -51.59 23.55 -4.64
C VAL A 53 -52.07 22.28 -3.93
N ASP A 54 -52.03 21.15 -4.64
CA ASP A 54 -52.17 19.84 -4.03
C ASP A 54 -51.00 19.68 -3.01
N PRO A 55 -51.27 19.60 -1.68
CA PRO A 55 -50.21 19.49 -0.70
C PRO A 55 -49.39 18.19 -0.85
N TYR A 56 -49.80 17.28 -1.72
CA TYR A 56 -49.09 16.05 -2.08
C TYR A 56 -48.40 16.12 -3.44
N ASN A 57 -48.62 17.17 -4.22
CA ASN A 57 -47.98 17.36 -5.52
C ASN A 57 -46.81 18.36 -5.39
N ILE A 58 -45.78 17.94 -4.68
CA ILE A 58 -44.50 18.67 -4.67
C ILE A 58 -43.90 18.53 -6.07
N PRO A 59 -43.73 19.61 -6.83
CA PRO A 59 -43.16 19.49 -8.17
C PRO A 59 -41.76 18.90 -8.10
N THR A 60 -41.53 17.82 -8.81
CA THR A 60 -40.24 17.18 -8.94
C THR A 60 -39.26 18.17 -9.56
N ARG A 61 -38.27 18.59 -8.81
CA ARG A 61 -37.20 19.48 -9.26
C ARG A 61 -36.02 18.64 -9.72
N SER A 62 -35.42 18.99 -10.83
CA SER A 62 -34.20 18.36 -11.30
C SER A 62 -33.07 19.38 -11.44
N GLY A 63 -31.85 18.93 -11.30
CA GLY A 63 -30.69 19.77 -11.47
C GLY A 63 -29.50 19.01 -12.07
N THR A 64 -28.51 19.80 -12.45
CA THR A 64 -27.24 19.31 -12.98
C THR A 64 -26.10 20.08 -12.34
N THR A 65 -25.08 19.38 -11.91
CA THR A 65 -23.84 19.99 -11.41
C THR A 65 -22.66 19.50 -12.22
N THR A 66 -21.69 20.38 -12.46
CA THR A 66 -20.56 20.14 -13.36
C THR A 66 -19.22 20.47 -12.70
N ALA A 67 -18.14 19.82 -13.12
CA ALA A 67 -16.77 20.14 -12.73
C ALA A 67 -15.79 19.82 -13.86
N GLY A 68 -14.74 20.63 -14.01
CA GLY A 68 -13.75 20.51 -15.08
C GLY A 68 -14.20 21.13 -16.38
N GLY A 69 -13.55 20.79 -17.47
CA GLY A 69 -13.94 21.17 -18.83
C GLY A 69 -12.91 21.97 -19.61
N SER A 70 -11.93 22.58 -18.95
CA SER A 70 -10.87 23.33 -19.65
C SER A 70 -9.66 23.62 -18.76
N SER A 71 -8.57 24.07 -19.37
CA SER A 71 -7.38 24.54 -18.64
C SER A 71 -7.66 25.79 -17.75
N MET A 72 -8.75 26.53 -18.03
CA MET A 72 -9.21 27.67 -17.19
C MET A 72 -10.12 27.22 -16.04
N ASN A 73 -10.67 26.00 -16.10
CA ASN A 73 -11.45 25.39 -15.02
C ASN A 73 -11.00 23.92 -14.87
N PRO A 74 -9.76 23.69 -14.41
CA PRO A 74 -9.22 22.32 -14.26
C PRO A 74 -9.91 21.59 -13.11
N LEU A 75 -9.91 20.26 -13.19
CA LEU A 75 -10.20 19.43 -12.03
C LEU A 75 -9.06 19.54 -11.01
N ASP A 76 -9.40 19.58 -9.72
CA ASP A 76 -8.40 19.68 -8.65
C ASP A 76 -7.80 18.31 -8.29
N PRO A 77 -6.54 18.02 -8.65
CA PRO A 77 -5.89 16.75 -8.33
C PRO A 77 -5.63 16.56 -6.83
N LYS A 78 -5.77 17.64 -6.02
CA LYS A 78 -5.61 17.63 -4.55
C LYS A 78 -6.94 17.51 -3.82
N SER A 79 -8.05 17.29 -4.53
CA SER A 79 -9.35 17.09 -3.89
C SER A 79 -9.29 15.97 -2.83
N PRO A 80 -10.03 16.09 -1.71
CA PRO A 80 -9.90 15.19 -0.57
C PRO A 80 -10.02 13.70 -0.93
N GLY A 81 -9.01 12.93 -0.56
CA GLY A 81 -8.90 11.50 -0.85
C GLY A 81 -8.33 11.16 -2.22
N SER A 82 -7.89 12.16 -3.01
CA SER A 82 -7.13 11.93 -4.25
C SER A 82 -5.66 11.64 -3.95
N THR A 83 -5.03 10.77 -4.75
CA THR A 83 -3.60 10.42 -4.63
C THR A 83 -3.06 9.89 -5.97
N GLY A 84 -1.79 10.14 -6.26
CA GLY A 84 -1.12 9.64 -7.46
C GLY A 84 -1.65 10.20 -8.77
N VAL A 85 -2.31 11.36 -8.74
CA VAL A 85 -2.85 12.06 -9.90
C VAL A 85 -2.36 13.49 -9.98
N THR A 86 -2.35 14.01 -11.19
CA THR A 86 -1.99 15.40 -11.53
C THR A 86 -2.98 15.94 -12.55
N THR A 87 -2.86 17.21 -12.89
CA THR A 87 -3.64 17.84 -13.97
C THR A 87 -2.76 17.97 -15.19
N ASP A 88 -3.22 17.54 -16.35
CA ASP A 88 -2.53 17.76 -17.62
C ASP A 88 -2.75 19.19 -18.18
N ALA A 89 -2.15 19.50 -19.30
CA ALA A 89 -2.26 20.82 -19.94
C ALA A 89 -3.68 21.19 -20.39
N SER A 90 -4.58 20.22 -20.54
CA SER A 90 -5.99 20.44 -20.88
C SER A 90 -6.88 20.70 -19.65
N GLY A 91 -6.36 20.53 -18.43
CA GLY A 91 -7.12 20.58 -17.19
C GLY A 91 -7.75 19.24 -16.80
N ALA A 92 -7.44 18.16 -17.51
CA ALA A 92 -7.91 16.82 -17.20
C ALA A 92 -7.04 16.18 -16.09
N ILE A 93 -7.64 15.32 -15.28
CA ILE A 93 -6.91 14.47 -14.35
C ILE A 93 -6.18 13.37 -15.12
N ALA A 94 -4.91 13.22 -14.83
CA ALA A 94 -4.01 12.21 -15.37
C ALA A 94 -3.23 11.54 -14.22
N LEU A 95 -2.57 10.42 -14.49
CA LEU A 95 -1.62 9.85 -13.53
C LEU A 95 -0.44 10.79 -13.32
N ASP A 96 -0.04 10.99 -12.08
CA ASP A 96 1.22 11.64 -11.75
C ASP A 96 2.38 10.64 -11.93
N LEU A 97 2.76 10.40 -13.19
CA LEU A 97 3.85 9.48 -13.52
C LEU A 97 5.20 9.95 -12.99
N ALA A 98 5.40 11.27 -12.85
CA ALA A 98 6.62 11.83 -12.27
C ALA A 98 6.62 11.61 -10.75
N GLY A 99 5.52 11.89 -10.07
CA GLY A 99 5.35 11.59 -8.65
C GLY A 99 5.42 10.10 -8.37
N PHE A 100 4.85 9.25 -9.22
CA PHE A 100 4.94 7.79 -9.09
C PHE A 100 6.40 7.30 -9.16
N LYS A 101 7.20 7.81 -10.08
CA LYS A 101 8.63 7.52 -10.16
C LYS A 101 9.40 8.01 -8.92
N ASN A 102 9.01 9.17 -8.37
CA ASN A 102 9.67 9.80 -7.22
C ASN A 102 9.05 9.43 -5.86
N ALA A 103 7.94 8.69 -5.85
CA ALA A 103 7.21 8.33 -4.62
C ALA A 103 7.92 7.29 -3.74
N GLY A 104 9.09 6.80 -4.16
CA GLY A 104 9.92 5.92 -3.33
C GLY A 104 10.36 6.62 -2.05
N ALA A 105 10.36 5.90 -0.95
CA ALA A 105 10.91 6.40 0.30
C ALA A 105 12.37 6.82 0.08
N PRO A 106 12.80 7.96 0.67
CA PRO A 106 14.19 8.40 0.54
C PRO A 106 15.16 7.55 1.38
N PHE A 107 14.76 6.36 1.75
CA PHE A 107 15.51 5.47 2.64
C PHE A 107 15.60 4.06 2.06
N ILE A 108 16.69 3.38 2.39
CA ILE A 108 16.77 1.94 2.33
C ILE A 108 16.83 1.35 3.75
N TRP A 109 16.40 0.11 3.87
CA TRP A 109 16.36 -0.63 5.12
C TRP A 109 17.25 -1.86 5.06
N VAL A 110 18.09 -2.08 6.09
CA VAL A 110 19.09 -3.14 6.10
C VAL A 110 19.00 -3.94 7.39
N ALA A 111 18.68 -5.22 7.27
CA ALA A 111 18.62 -6.16 8.38
C ALA A 111 20.02 -6.56 8.83
N ASN A 112 20.43 -6.15 10.03
CA ASN A 112 21.70 -6.50 10.68
C ASN A 112 21.48 -7.76 11.51
N SER A 113 21.60 -8.92 10.86
CA SER A 113 21.20 -10.20 11.48
C SER A 113 21.93 -10.51 12.78
N ALA A 114 23.24 -10.26 12.82
CA ALA A 114 24.06 -10.55 14.01
C ALA A 114 23.81 -9.61 15.18
N GLU A 115 23.25 -8.45 14.92
CA GLU A 115 22.93 -7.43 15.93
C GLU A 115 21.45 -7.48 16.37
N GLY A 116 20.60 -8.13 15.57
CA GLY A 116 19.16 -8.14 15.80
C GLY A 116 18.49 -6.79 15.58
N THR A 117 19.05 -5.99 14.66
CA THR A 117 18.62 -4.62 14.39
C THR A 117 18.31 -4.40 12.92
N GLU A 118 17.61 -3.29 12.62
CA GLU A 118 17.31 -2.81 11.27
C GLU A 118 17.89 -1.39 11.13
N SER A 119 18.77 -1.17 10.15
CA SER A 119 19.34 0.13 9.83
C SER A 119 18.48 0.85 8.80
N LYS A 120 18.25 2.15 8.99
CA LYS A 120 17.62 3.08 8.06
C LYS A 120 18.67 4.01 7.48
N ILE A 121 18.83 4.00 6.16
CA ILE A 121 19.88 4.76 5.45
C ILE A 121 19.22 5.73 4.49
N ASP A 122 19.59 7.01 4.56
CA ASP A 122 19.12 8.05 3.63
C ASP A 122 19.88 7.94 2.31
N VAL A 123 19.13 7.78 1.21
CA VAL A 123 19.70 7.57 -0.14
C VAL A 123 20.32 8.83 -0.74
N ASN A 124 19.97 10.01 -0.25
CA ASN A 124 20.50 11.27 -0.77
C ASN A 124 21.84 11.65 -0.13
N THR A 125 22.02 11.26 1.15
CA THR A 125 23.23 11.60 1.93
C THR A 125 24.22 10.46 2.06
N ASN A 126 23.79 9.21 1.77
CA ASN A 126 24.55 7.99 2.04
C ASN A 126 24.93 7.83 3.52
N LEU A 127 24.03 8.22 4.41
CA LEU A 127 24.24 8.10 5.85
C LEU A 127 23.18 7.21 6.49
N GLU A 128 23.60 6.37 7.44
CA GLU A 128 22.65 5.77 8.36
C GLU A 128 22.03 6.87 9.22
N VAL A 129 20.71 6.94 9.28
CA VAL A 129 19.98 7.99 10.01
C VAL A 129 19.23 7.45 11.22
N ALA A 130 19.05 6.13 11.32
CA ALA A 130 18.47 5.48 12.47
C ALA A 130 18.80 3.97 12.49
N ARG A 131 18.70 3.35 13.67
CA ARG A 131 18.79 1.91 13.87
C ARG A 131 17.79 1.46 14.92
N TYR A 132 17.07 0.37 14.68
CA TYR A 132 15.97 -0.12 15.50
C TYR A 132 16.19 -1.57 15.93
N CYS A 133 15.83 -1.93 17.17
CA CYS A 133 15.73 -3.34 17.57
C CYS A 133 14.54 -4.00 16.82
N THR A 134 14.76 -5.19 16.28
CA THR A 134 13.71 -5.94 15.58
C THR A 134 12.95 -6.90 16.48
N TYR A 135 13.43 -7.11 17.70
CA TYR A 135 12.82 -7.94 18.73
C TYR A 135 13.30 -7.52 20.11
N ARG A 136 12.63 -7.99 21.16
CA ARG A 136 13.02 -7.81 22.56
C ARG A 136 14.45 -8.29 22.79
N GLY A 137 15.26 -7.51 23.47
CA GLY A 137 16.69 -7.78 23.67
C GLY A 137 17.54 -7.57 22.43
N CYS A 138 17.01 -6.94 21.36
CA CYS A 138 17.68 -6.78 20.07
C CYS A 138 18.30 -8.10 19.55
N ASN A 139 17.55 -9.19 19.58
CA ASN A 139 18.06 -10.53 19.24
C ASN A 139 17.10 -11.36 18.38
N GLY A 140 16.37 -10.70 17.46
CA GLY A 140 15.40 -11.33 16.57
C GLY A 140 16.00 -12.12 15.42
N ASP A 141 17.26 -11.89 15.05
CA ASP A 141 17.89 -12.42 13.84
C ASP A 141 17.11 -12.03 12.57
N PRO A 142 17.00 -10.72 12.26
CA PRO A 142 16.30 -10.24 11.07
C PRO A 142 17.00 -10.71 9.80
N SER A 143 16.24 -11.04 8.76
CA SER A 143 16.83 -11.52 7.51
C SER A 143 16.09 -11.13 6.24
N ARG A 144 14.84 -10.78 6.35
CA ARG A 144 14.00 -10.34 5.23
C ARG A 144 13.28 -9.08 5.62
N SER A 145 13.42 -8.08 4.78
CA SER A 145 12.66 -6.85 4.88
C SER A 145 11.73 -6.74 3.68
N THR A 146 10.61 -6.09 3.85
CA THR A 146 9.77 -5.60 2.75
C THR A 146 9.27 -4.22 3.11
N VAL A 147 9.29 -3.32 2.14
CA VAL A 147 8.99 -1.90 2.37
C VAL A 147 7.71 -1.55 1.65
N SER A 148 6.78 -0.91 2.36
CA SER A 148 5.52 -0.44 1.81
C SER A 148 5.74 0.74 0.85
N LEU A 149 4.74 1.06 0.04
CA LEU A 149 4.76 2.25 -0.83
C LEU A 149 4.87 3.56 -0.04
N GLN A 150 4.53 3.57 1.25
CA GLN A 150 4.72 4.70 2.16
C GLN A 150 6.11 4.73 2.83
N GLY A 151 6.92 3.70 2.62
CA GLY A 151 8.28 3.60 3.18
C GLY A 151 8.37 2.93 4.56
N ASP A 152 7.28 2.41 5.11
CA ASP A 152 7.34 1.58 6.32
C ASP A 152 7.96 0.23 6.00
N VAL A 153 8.78 -0.31 6.90
CA VAL A 153 9.37 -1.63 6.73
C VAL A 153 8.69 -2.66 7.63
N VAL A 154 8.49 -3.86 7.08
CA VAL A 154 8.23 -5.06 7.90
C VAL A 154 9.42 -6.00 7.77
N VAL A 155 9.91 -6.43 8.91
CA VAL A 155 11.11 -7.27 9.05
C VAL A 155 10.70 -8.62 9.59
N ALA A 156 11.12 -9.70 8.91
CA ALA A 156 10.93 -11.07 9.36
C ALA A 156 12.16 -11.54 10.15
N ASN A 157 11.94 -11.90 11.41
CA ASN A 157 12.96 -12.44 12.31
C ASN A 157 12.97 -13.97 12.22
N ARG A 158 14.11 -14.54 11.80
CA ARG A 158 14.26 -16.00 11.63
C ARG A 158 14.27 -16.77 12.93
N ALA A 159 14.78 -16.16 14.00
CA ALA A 159 15.03 -16.81 15.27
C ALA A 159 16.03 -18.00 15.21
N ASN A 160 16.96 -17.92 14.28
CA ASN A 160 18.02 -18.91 14.09
C ASN A 160 19.38 -18.20 14.02
N TYR A 161 19.83 -17.75 15.19
CA TYR A 161 21.05 -16.96 15.32
C TYR A 161 22.28 -17.88 15.28
N TYR A 162 23.09 -17.77 14.20
CA TYR A 162 24.35 -18.54 14.03
C TYR A 162 24.23 -20.03 14.30
N GLY A 163 23.15 -20.66 13.85
CA GLY A 163 22.91 -22.09 14.09
C GLY A 163 22.34 -22.42 15.47
N ILE A 164 22.11 -21.42 16.33
CA ILE A 164 21.37 -21.58 17.58
C ILE A 164 19.90 -21.22 17.32
N ASN A 165 19.01 -22.20 17.47
CA ASN A 165 17.59 -22.00 17.26
C ASN A 165 16.92 -21.40 18.50
N PHE A 166 16.18 -20.32 18.29
CA PHE A 166 15.31 -19.70 19.28
C PHE A 166 13.86 -19.68 18.74
N PRO A 167 13.23 -20.84 18.61
CA PRO A 167 11.95 -20.96 17.89
C PRO A 167 10.84 -20.03 18.42
N ASN A 168 10.88 -19.70 19.70
CA ASN A 168 9.96 -18.78 20.37
C ASN A 168 10.17 -17.29 20.02
N ARG A 169 11.20 -16.94 19.23
CA ARG A 169 11.46 -15.55 18.78
C ARG A 169 11.09 -15.31 17.33
N ALA A 170 10.63 -16.34 16.62
CA ALA A 170 10.13 -16.19 15.26
C ALA A 170 9.00 -15.15 15.24
N SER A 171 9.19 -14.06 14.49
CA SER A 171 8.28 -12.90 14.56
C SER A 171 8.37 -12.04 13.30
N ALA A 172 7.40 -11.13 13.16
CA ALA A 172 7.48 -10.01 12.23
C ALA A 172 7.32 -8.71 13.03
N VAL A 173 8.10 -7.70 12.69
CA VAL A 173 8.03 -6.37 13.29
C VAL A 173 7.84 -5.32 12.22
N LYS A 174 6.98 -4.32 12.47
CA LYS A 174 6.80 -3.16 11.59
C LYS A 174 7.43 -1.92 12.21
N ILE A 175 8.17 -1.18 11.39
CA ILE A 175 8.82 0.08 11.76
C ILE A 175 8.34 1.16 10.79
N ALA A 176 7.93 2.31 11.31
CA ALA A 176 7.49 3.44 10.49
C ALA A 176 8.67 4.07 9.73
N GLY A 177 8.46 4.34 8.47
CA GLY A 177 9.44 5.04 7.63
C GLY A 177 9.46 6.55 7.86
N ASP A 178 8.37 7.11 8.38
CA ASP A 178 8.24 8.53 8.66
C ASP A 178 7.71 8.76 10.08
N LYS A 179 8.28 9.75 10.76
CA LYS A 179 7.95 10.09 12.15
C LYS A 179 6.48 10.44 12.36
N SER A 180 5.81 10.98 11.35
CA SER A 180 4.37 11.30 11.41
C SER A 180 3.46 10.06 11.52
N ARG A 181 3.99 8.85 11.24
CA ARG A 181 3.27 7.58 11.39
C ARG A 181 3.64 6.81 12.66
N CYS A 182 4.58 7.31 13.44
CA CYS A 182 4.90 6.76 14.75
C CYS A 182 3.78 7.07 15.75
N VAL A 183 3.72 6.35 16.85
CA VAL A 183 2.64 6.45 17.83
C VAL A 183 3.21 6.91 19.17
N ASP A 184 2.82 8.10 19.63
CA ASP A 184 3.12 8.58 20.99
C ASP A 184 2.42 7.66 22.01
N ARG A 185 3.14 6.65 22.48
CA ARG A 185 2.61 5.63 23.40
C ARG A 185 2.66 6.08 24.85
N ASN A 186 3.60 6.94 25.19
CA ASN A 186 3.75 7.43 26.56
C ASN A 186 2.94 8.70 26.83
N GLY A 187 2.32 9.31 25.79
CA GLY A 187 1.44 10.48 25.92
C GLY A 187 2.16 11.77 26.28
N ASN A 188 3.46 11.89 25.99
CA ASN A 188 4.24 13.08 26.35
C ASN A 188 4.18 14.21 25.32
N GLY A 189 3.44 14.01 24.21
CA GLY A 189 3.28 14.98 23.12
C GLY A 189 4.46 15.03 22.15
N LYS A 190 5.35 14.06 22.20
CA LYS A 190 6.50 13.90 21.31
C LYS A 190 6.57 12.46 20.82
N ILE A 191 7.26 12.26 19.72
CA ILE A 191 7.64 10.91 19.28
C ILE A 191 9.06 10.62 19.75
N ASP A 192 9.20 9.68 20.67
CA ASP A 192 10.46 9.22 21.20
C ASP A 192 11.01 8.10 20.32
N THR A 193 11.98 8.41 19.47
CA THR A 193 12.57 7.49 18.49
C THR A 193 14.05 7.76 18.28
N ASN A 194 14.79 6.72 17.92
CA ASN A 194 16.19 6.85 17.55
C ASN A 194 16.34 7.53 16.19
N GLU A 195 17.05 8.63 16.15
CA GLU A 195 17.42 9.40 14.96
C GLU A 195 18.95 9.52 14.81
N ALA A 196 19.68 8.50 15.24
CA ALA A 196 21.13 8.46 15.21
C ALA A 196 21.68 7.22 14.49
N ALA A 197 22.78 7.41 13.78
CA ALA A 197 23.56 6.31 13.22
C ALA A 197 24.30 5.52 14.32
N GLY A 198 24.65 4.28 13.99
CA GLY A 198 25.49 3.44 14.84
C GLY A 198 24.73 2.69 15.94
N PRO A 199 25.37 2.35 17.05
CA PRO A 199 24.75 1.59 18.13
C PRO A 199 23.50 2.29 18.67
N ILE A 200 22.46 1.51 18.96
CA ILE A 200 21.21 2.03 19.51
C ILE A 200 21.46 2.66 20.87
N PRO A 201 21.08 3.93 21.09
CA PRO A 201 21.18 4.56 22.42
C PRO A 201 20.41 3.77 23.47
N ALA A 202 20.89 3.73 24.70
CA ALA A 202 20.32 2.93 25.79
C ALA A 202 18.82 3.18 26.03
N ALA A 203 18.35 4.41 25.78
CA ALA A 203 16.94 4.78 25.90
C ALA A 203 16.03 4.04 24.91
N TYR A 204 16.54 3.62 23.76
CA TYR A 204 15.79 2.95 22.69
C TYR A 204 16.09 1.44 22.57
N VAL A 205 16.94 0.91 23.43
CA VAL A 205 17.18 -0.54 23.49
C VAL A 205 15.94 -1.24 24.02
N TRP A 206 15.34 -2.10 23.20
CA TRP A 206 14.18 -2.88 23.60
C TRP A 206 14.59 -3.98 24.58
N GLN A 207 14.34 -3.80 25.85
CA GLN A 207 14.72 -4.76 26.88
C GLN A 207 13.96 -6.08 26.74
N ALA A 208 14.58 -7.20 27.09
CA ALA A 208 13.97 -8.53 26.94
C ALA A 208 12.67 -8.72 27.73
N THR A 209 12.48 -7.97 28.80
CA THR A 209 11.31 -8.02 29.68
C THR A 209 10.18 -7.05 29.31
N GLN A 210 10.44 -6.12 28.38
CA GLN A 210 9.44 -5.14 27.97
C GLN A 210 8.49 -5.73 26.92
N GLN A 211 7.19 -5.49 27.07
CA GLN A 211 6.17 -5.92 26.11
C GLN A 211 6.31 -5.14 24.80
N ASP A 212 6.37 -3.83 24.87
CA ASP A 212 6.47 -2.93 23.73
C ASP A 212 7.87 -2.32 23.61
N SER A 213 8.24 -1.93 22.41
CA SER A 213 9.49 -1.22 22.17
C SER A 213 9.46 0.15 22.83
N PRO A 214 10.56 0.62 23.45
CA PRO A 214 10.67 2.01 23.89
C PRO A 214 10.76 2.98 22.72
N ASP A 215 11.12 2.50 21.53
CA ASP A 215 11.10 3.30 20.30
C ASP A 215 9.69 3.33 19.72
N GLU A 216 9.09 4.51 19.63
CA GLU A 216 7.69 4.71 19.24
C GLU A 216 7.45 4.60 17.75
N CYS A 217 8.50 4.50 16.94
CA CYS A 217 8.42 4.16 15.51
C CYS A 217 8.38 2.65 15.24
N VAL A 218 8.63 1.80 16.24
CA VAL A 218 8.32 0.37 16.16
C VAL A 218 6.84 0.17 16.43
N LEU A 219 6.04 -0.05 15.39
CA LEU A 219 4.56 0.03 15.43
C LEU A 219 3.90 -1.20 16.04
N TRP A 220 4.36 -2.40 15.65
CA TRP A 220 3.86 -3.67 16.17
C TRP A 220 4.91 -4.79 16.03
N LEU A 221 4.73 -5.83 16.86
CA LEU A 221 5.47 -7.09 16.81
C LEU A 221 4.46 -8.23 16.81
N THR A 222 4.52 -9.11 15.80
CA THR A 222 3.64 -10.28 15.68
C THR A 222 4.43 -11.56 15.94
N ASP A 223 3.94 -12.37 16.86
CA ASP A 223 4.48 -13.70 17.17
C ASP A 223 4.16 -14.68 16.04
N LEU A 224 5.17 -15.27 15.43
CA LEU A 224 5.08 -16.25 14.36
C LEU A 224 5.59 -17.63 14.78
N SER A 225 5.84 -17.84 16.06
CA SER A 225 6.44 -19.08 16.59
C SER A 225 5.49 -20.28 16.65
N LYS A 226 4.20 -20.04 16.36
CA LYS A 226 3.12 -21.03 16.51
C LYS A 226 2.62 -21.54 15.17
N ASP A 227 2.16 -22.80 15.16
CA ASP A 227 1.43 -23.42 14.04
C ASP A 227 -0.02 -22.90 13.94
N ALA A 228 -0.80 -23.45 13.00
CA ALA A 228 -2.20 -23.07 12.80
C ALA A 228 -3.12 -23.48 13.99
N ALA A 229 -2.72 -24.46 14.77
CA ALA A 229 -3.45 -24.90 15.97
C ALA A 229 -3.07 -24.09 17.23
N GLY A 230 -2.11 -23.16 17.12
CA GLY A 230 -1.64 -22.35 18.24
C GLY A 230 -0.54 -23.02 19.07
N ASN A 231 -0.02 -24.17 18.63
CA ASN A 231 1.06 -24.88 19.33
C ASN A 231 2.42 -24.28 18.93
N ALA A 232 3.34 -24.24 19.88
CA ALA A 232 4.73 -23.86 19.57
C ALA A 232 5.38 -24.88 18.63
N VAL A 233 6.02 -24.39 17.57
CA VAL A 233 6.76 -25.23 16.63
C VAL A 233 8.14 -25.52 17.20
N GLY A 234 8.43 -26.82 17.44
CA GLY A 234 9.69 -27.27 17.99
C GLY A 234 10.86 -27.21 17.02
N GLY A 235 12.04 -27.61 17.46
CA GLY A 235 13.26 -27.68 16.65
C GLY A 235 13.71 -26.28 16.17
N ALA A 236 13.84 -26.11 14.84
CA ALA A 236 14.21 -24.84 14.23
C ALA A 236 13.05 -23.82 14.17
N GLY A 237 11.89 -24.13 14.76
CA GLY A 237 10.71 -23.27 14.75
C GLY A 237 10.10 -23.09 13.34
N THR A 238 9.27 -22.08 13.17
CA THR A 238 8.61 -21.76 11.89
C THR A 238 9.56 -21.20 10.84
N LEU A 239 10.63 -20.55 11.27
CA LEU A 239 11.69 -19.96 10.44
C LEU A 239 11.15 -19.00 9.37
N PRO A 240 10.71 -17.77 9.72
CA PRO A 240 10.27 -16.77 8.75
C PRO A 240 11.40 -16.38 7.80
N ARG A 241 11.25 -16.60 6.48
CA ARG A 241 12.32 -16.40 5.49
C ARG A 241 11.92 -15.68 4.21
N ALA A 242 10.68 -15.29 4.09
CA ALA A 242 10.19 -14.55 2.94
C ALA A 242 9.23 -13.46 3.40
N ALA A 243 9.26 -12.31 2.74
CA ALA A 243 8.37 -11.19 3.02
C ALA A 243 8.07 -10.40 1.75
N THR A 244 6.83 -9.95 1.60
CA THR A 244 6.42 -8.97 0.59
C THR A 244 5.17 -8.24 1.06
N PHE A 245 5.04 -6.94 0.77
CA PHE A 245 3.75 -6.27 0.85
C PHE A 245 2.88 -6.66 -0.35
N ASP A 246 1.58 -6.51 -0.20
CA ASP A 246 0.70 -6.55 -1.36
C ASP A 246 0.88 -5.29 -2.22
N SER A 247 0.69 -5.45 -3.52
CA SER A 247 0.70 -4.36 -4.50
C SER A 247 -0.71 -3.80 -4.75
N THR A 248 -1.71 -4.25 -3.98
CA THR A 248 -3.10 -3.88 -4.17
C THR A 248 -3.44 -2.59 -3.44
N ILE A 249 -4.50 -1.95 -3.91
CA ILE A 249 -5.08 -0.76 -3.30
C ILE A 249 -6.40 -1.17 -2.67
N GLY A 250 -6.60 -0.80 -1.41
CA GLY A 250 -7.90 -0.93 -0.75
C GLY A 250 -8.98 -0.10 -1.43
N ALA A 251 -10.24 -0.47 -1.20
CA ALA A 251 -11.37 0.29 -1.71
C ALA A 251 -11.39 1.75 -1.21
N ASP A 252 -10.79 2.01 -0.07
CA ASP A 252 -10.61 3.34 0.53
C ASP A 252 -9.37 4.09 0.01
N GLY A 253 -8.61 3.51 -0.92
CA GLY A 253 -7.38 4.09 -1.46
C GLY A 253 -6.14 3.84 -0.61
N THR A 254 -6.23 3.07 0.47
CA THR A 254 -5.07 2.66 1.25
C THR A 254 -4.18 1.73 0.44
N LEU A 255 -2.87 1.94 0.57
CA LEU A 255 -1.84 1.18 -0.14
C LEU A 255 -1.23 0.15 0.80
N SER A 256 -0.90 -1.03 0.27
CA SER A 256 -0.19 -2.07 1.04
C SER A 256 -0.94 -2.45 2.33
N ASN A 257 -2.21 -2.86 2.19
CA ASN A 257 -3.07 -3.21 3.33
C ASN A 257 -2.63 -4.47 4.04
N TYR A 258 -1.95 -5.36 3.33
CA TYR A 258 -1.46 -6.62 3.86
C TYR A 258 0.02 -6.79 3.63
N VAL A 259 0.66 -7.48 4.55
CA VAL A 259 2.00 -8.02 4.37
C VAL A 259 1.94 -9.54 4.42
N TYR A 260 2.70 -10.17 3.54
CA TYR A 260 2.81 -11.61 3.45
C TYR A 260 4.15 -12.06 4.02
N ILE A 261 4.13 -13.02 4.94
CA ILE A 261 5.34 -13.60 5.56
C ILE A 261 5.35 -15.10 5.32
N GLY A 262 6.42 -15.58 4.72
CA GLY A 262 6.62 -17.00 4.44
C GLY A 262 7.34 -17.73 5.58
N LEU A 263 6.70 -18.79 6.09
CA LEU A 263 7.23 -19.67 7.12
C LEU A 263 7.87 -20.89 6.46
N TYR A 264 9.20 -20.94 6.46
CA TYR A 264 9.99 -21.91 5.74
C TYR A 264 9.71 -23.35 6.18
N ASN A 265 9.72 -23.63 7.48
CA ASN A 265 9.61 -24.98 8.00
C ASN A 265 8.18 -25.52 7.98
N THR A 266 7.17 -24.66 8.15
CA THR A 266 5.75 -25.09 8.13
C THR A 266 5.12 -25.04 6.75
N ARG A 267 5.84 -24.50 5.74
CA ARG A 267 5.36 -24.37 4.36
C ARG A 267 4.05 -23.61 4.27
N GLU A 268 3.99 -22.50 4.95
CA GLU A 268 2.83 -21.59 4.98
C GLU A 268 3.25 -20.18 4.58
N VAL A 269 2.31 -19.44 4.01
CA VAL A 269 2.40 -17.99 3.87
C VAL A 269 1.31 -17.37 4.74
N LEU A 270 1.69 -16.44 5.61
CA LEU A 270 0.77 -15.70 6.43
C LEU A 270 0.40 -14.39 5.75
N ARG A 271 -0.89 -14.09 5.65
CA ARG A 271 -1.39 -12.77 5.34
C ARG A 271 -1.64 -12.03 6.65
N ILE A 272 -0.98 -10.91 6.84
CA ILE A 272 -0.99 -10.11 8.07
C ILE A 272 -1.54 -8.73 7.72
N ASP A 273 -2.47 -8.22 8.51
CA ASP A 273 -2.95 -6.85 8.40
C ASP A 273 -1.81 -5.86 8.67
N ALA A 274 -1.49 -5.03 7.69
CA ALA A 274 -0.31 -4.16 7.74
C ALA A 274 -0.44 -3.02 8.77
N LYS A 275 -1.66 -2.68 9.20
CA LYS A 275 -1.92 -1.65 10.20
C LYS A 275 -1.75 -2.18 11.62
N THR A 276 -2.28 -3.38 11.89
CA THR A 276 -2.40 -3.93 13.25
C THR A 276 -1.41 -5.04 13.57
N GLY A 277 -0.79 -5.66 12.56
CA GLY A 277 0.03 -6.86 12.72
C GLY A 277 -0.78 -8.14 12.95
N ALA A 278 -2.11 -8.11 12.88
CA ALA A 278 -2.95 -9.28 13.10
C ALA A 278 -2.82 -10.28 11.94
N ILE A 279 -2.66 -11.57 12.25
CA ILE A 279 -2.69 -12.64 11.26
C ILE A 279 -4.13 -12.81 10.77
N VAL A 280 -4.36 -12.48 9.49
CA VAL A 280 -5.68 -12.56 8.85
C VAL A 280 -5.94 -13.93 8.27
N LYS A 281 -4.92 -14.54 7.67
CA LYS A 281 -5.04 -15.85 7.01
C LYS A 281 -3.72 -16.60 7.00
N ARG A 282 -3.80 -17.93 7.07
CA ARG A 282 -2.72 -18.87 6.82
C ARG A 282 -2.98 -19.58 5.52
N ILE A 283 -2.02 -19.56 4.61
CA ILE A 283 -2.12 -20.09 3.25
C ILE A 283 -1.10 -21.21 3.12
N PRO A 284 -1.52 -22.49 3.07
CA PRO A 284 -0.60 -23.61 2.86
C PRO A 284 0.02 -23.56 1.46
N VAL A 285 1.35 -23.77 1.39
CA VAL A 285 2.11 -23.86 0.14
C VAL A 285 2.98 -25.13 0.14
N PRO A 286 2.38 -26.31 0.13
CA PRO A 286 3.05 -27.56 0.46
C PRO A 286 4.17 -27.95 -0.51
N THR A 287 4.15 -27.42 -1.73
CA THR A 287 5.13 -27.74 -2.80
C THR A 287 6.40 -26.91 -2.70
N THR A 288 6.44 -25.87 -1.85
CA THR A 288 7.59 -24.98 -1.72
C THR A 288 7.97 -24.74 -0.26
N LEU A 289 9.22 -24.37 -0.05
CA LEU A 289 9.74 -23.86 1.24
C LEU A 289 9.86 -22.35 1.10
N PRO A 290 8.96 -21.52 1.68
CA PRO A 290 8.94 -20.07 1.45
C PRO A 290 10.27 -19.41 1.81
N TYR A 291 11.13 -19.15 0.81
CA TYR A 291 12.45 -18.57 0.98
C TYR A 291 12.55 -17.14 0.45
N GLY A 292 11.85 -16.84 -0.64
CA GLY A 292 11.72 -15.51 -1.21
C GLY A 292 10.30 -15.28 -1.71
N MET A 293 9.83 -14.04 -1.66
CA MET A 293 8.51 -13.65 -2.16
C MET A 293 8.56 -12.31 -2.87
N VAL A 294 7.62 -12.12 -3.79
CA VAL A 294 7.39 -10.86 -4.50
C VAL A 294 5.92 -10.72 -4.86
N GLY A 295 5.39 -9.50 -4.80
CA GLY A 295 4.10 -9.14 -5.39
C GLY A 295 4.26 -8.83 -6.88
N ASP A 296 3.28 -9.25 -7.71
CA ASP A 296 3.23 -8.88 -9.13
C ASP A 296 2.29 -7.69 -9.40
N LYS A 297 2.24 -7.24 -10.65
CA LYS A 297 1.40 -6.12 -11.11
C LYS A 297 -0.11 -6.37 -10.93
N ASP A 298 -0.54 -7.62 -10.85
CA ASP A 298 -1.95 -8.03 -10.74
C ASP A 298 -2.38 -8.24 -9.28
N GLY A 299 -1.45 -8.07 -8.33
CA GLY A 299 -1.66 -8.23 -6.90
C GLY A 299 -1.51 -9.67 -6.41
N ASN A 300 -0.99 -10.58 -7.23
CA ASN A 300 -0.65 -11.92 -6.78
C ASN A 300 0.65 -11.92 -5.99
N VAL A 301 0.80 -12.92 -5.13
CA VAL A 301 2.04 -13.17 -4.40
C VAL A 301 2.74 -14.39 -4.98
N TRP A 302 3.99 -14.21 -5.36
CA TRP A 302 4.84 -15.28 -5.87
C TRP A 302 5.85 -15.70 -4.82
N VAL A 303 5.95 -17.00 -4.60
CA VAL A 303 6.77 -17.62 -3.56
C VAL A 303 7.74 -18.60 -4.21
N ARG A 304 9.02 -18.53 -3.85
CA ARG A 304 10.04 -19.46 -4.31
C ARG A 304 10.69 -20.23 -3.15
N GLY A 305 11.17 -21.48 -3.42
CA GLY A 305 11.84 -22.31 -2.42
C GLY A 305 11.87 -23.80 -2.75
N GLY A 306 12.20 -24.15 -3.99
CA GLY A 306 12.19 -25.52 -4.54
C GLY A 306 11.10 -25.72 -5.58
N SER A 307 10.05 -24.93 -5.56
CA SER A 307 9.16 -24.66 -6.68
C SER A 307 8.72 -23.19 -6.64
N LEU A 308 8.32 -22.66 -7.80
CA LEU A 308 7.70 -21.36 -7.90
C LEU A 308 6.19 -21.53 -7.68
N VAL A 309 5.65 -20.83 -6.69
CA VAL A 309 4.23 -20.89 -6.34
C VAL A 309 3.60 -19.51 -6.54
N LYS A 310 2.44 -19.46 -7.20
CA LYS A 310 1.56 -18.30 -7.28
C LYS A 310 0.43 -18.44 -6.26
N ILE A 311 0.21 -17.40 -5.46
CA ILE A 311 -0.99 -17.21 -4.64
C ILE A 311 -1.84 -16.16 -5.34
N ASP A 312 -3.00 -16.56 -5.85
CA ASP A 312 -3.95 -15.69 -6.54
C ASP A 312 -4.87 -15.02 -5.51
N VAL A 313 -4.48 -13.84 -5.07
CA VAL A 313 -5.16 -13.11 -3.97
C VAL A 313 -6.58 -12.74 -4.33
N LYS A 314 -6.84 -12.41 -5.59
CA LYS A 314 -8.19 -12.06 -6.08
C LYS A 314 -9.12 -13.26 -6.20
N ASN A 315 -8.55 -14.46 -6.33
CA ASN A 315 -9.27 -15.72 -6.42
C ASN A 315 -9.16 -16.50 -5.10
N ASN A 316 -9.50 -15.85 -3.99
CA ASN A 316 -9.53 -16.43 -2.63
C ASN A 316 -8.22 -17.12 -2.20
N ASP A 317 -7.07 -16.61 -2.64
CA ASP A 317 -5.73 -17.15 -2.40
C ASP A 317 -5.52 -18.54 -3.00
N ALA A 318 -6.10 -18.81 -4.18
CA ALA A 318 -5.86 -20.06 -4.91
C ALA A 318 -4.37 -20.22 -5.22
N VAL A 319 -3.86 -21.44 -5.00
CA VAL A 319 -2.43 -21.75 -5.10
C VAL A 319 -2.15 -22.56 -6.38
N SER A 320 -1.20 -22.09 -7.19
CA SER A 320 -0.69 -22.78 -8.36
C SER A 320 0.82 -22.95 -8.26
N SER A 321 1.35 -24.08 -8.75
CA SER A 321 2.78 -24.39 -8.67
C SER A 321 3.39 -24.56 -10.06
N TYR A 322 4.62 -24.10 -10.22
CA TYR A 322 5.44 -24.17 -11.43
C TYR A 322 6.84 -24.69 -11.07
N SER A 323 7.57 -25.18 -12.07
CA SER A 323 8.98 -25.51 -11.89
C SER A 323 9.79 -24.26 -11.53
N GLU A 324 10.89 -24.45 -10.83
CA GLU A 324 11.86 -23.40 -10.49
C GLU A 324 13.07 -23.54 -11.40
N ALA A 325 13.76 -22.43 -11.71
CA ALA A 325 14.98 -22.43 -12.49
C ALA A 325 16.19 -22.02 -11.62
N CYS A 326 16.58 -20.75 -11.61
CA CYS A 326 17.72 -20.24 -10.84
C CYS A 326 17.26 -19.90 -9.42
N GLY A 327 17.69 -20.66 -8.44
CA GLY A 327 17.02 -20.73 -7.17
C GLY A 327 17.63 -19.97 -5.99
N TYR A 328 17.56 -18.62 -5.88
CA TYR A 328 17.82 -17.92 -4.63
C TYR A 328 17.00 -16.64 -4.47
N GLY A 329 17.26 -15.61 -5.26
CA GLY A 329 16.49 -14.38 -5.27
C GLY A 329 15.24 -14.48 -6.15
N ILE A 330 14.26 -13.60 -5.93
CA ILE A 330 13.07 -13.45 -6.76
C ILE A 330 12.70 -11.98 -6.90
N SER A 331 12.26 -11.57 -8.10
CA SER A 331 11.73 -10.24 -8.38
C SER A 331 10.67 -10.31 -9.47
N ALA A 332 9.93 -9.21 -9.70
CA ALA A 332 8.94 -9.09 -10.75
C ALA A 332 9.04 -7.73 -11.45
N ASP A 333 8.53 -7.62 -12.67
CA ASP A 333 8.47 -6.36 -13.40
C ASP A 333 7.03 -5.96 -13.79
N SER A 334 6.87 -4.74 -14.30
CA SER A 334 5.57 -4.19 -14.72
C SER A 334 4.97 -4.87 -15.95
N ARG A 335 5.75 -5.67 -16.70
CA ARG A 335 5.25 -6.52 -17.78
C ARG A 335 4.57 -7.77 -17.25
N GLY A 336 4.82 -8.11 -15.98
CA GLY A 336 4.32 -9.29 -15.28
C GLY A 336 5.27 -10.48 -15.33
N TYR A 337 6.50 -10.30 -15.77
CA TYR A 337 7.51 -11.37 -15.73
C TYR A 337 8.04 -11.55 -14.30
N ILE A 338 8.29 -12.81 -13.97
CA ILE A 338 8.92 -13.21 -12.71
C ILE A 338 10.38 -13.59 -12.98
N TYR A 339 11.28 -13.06 -12.19
CA TYR A 339 12.72 -13.30 -12.31
C TYR A 339 13.25 -14.06 -11.12
N GLN A 340 14.19 -14.94 -11.38
CA GLN A 340 14.95 -15.65 -10.35
C GLN A 340 16.45 -15.53 -10.61
N ALA A 341 17.25 -15.46 -9.54
CA ALA A 341 18.71 -15.55 -9.63
C ALA A 341 19.23 -16.54 -8.59
N GLY A 342 20.28 -17.28 -8.95
CA GLY A 342 20.93 -18.22 -8.04
C GLY A 342 22.04 -19.01 -8.74
N GLY A 343 23.08 -19.36 -8.01
CA GLY A 343 24.24 -19.98 -8.63
C GLY A 343 24.87 -19.08 -9.70
N ASN A 344 25.02 -19.58 -10.90
CA ASN A 344 25.58 -18.84 -12.05
C ASN A 344 24.53 -18.35 -13.05
N CYS A 345 23.23 -18.41 -12.71
CA CYS A 345 22.17 -18.08 -13.66
C CYS A 345 21.16 -17.06 -13.13
N VAL A 346 20.55 -16.38 -14.11
CA VAL A 346 19.30 -15.63 -13.99
C VAL A 346 18.28 -16.26 -14.90
N ALA A 347 17.05 -16.35 -14.45
CA ALA A 347 15.94 -16.88 -15.23
C ALA A 347 14.74 -15.94 -15.21
N ARG A 348 14.00 -15.89 -16.32
CA ARG A 348 12.78 -15.12 -16.50
C ARG A 348 11.64 -16.05 -16.88
N PHE A 349 10.49 -15.89 -16.21
CA PHE A 349 9.27 -16.66 -16.44
C PHE A 349 8.15 -15.74 -16.88
N ASP A 350 7.36 -16.18 -17.87
CA ASP A 350 6.17 -15.47 -18.35
C ASP A 350 4.90 -16.16 -17.82
N PRO A 351 4.26 -15.63 -16.74
CA PRO A 351 3.05 -16.23 -16.19
C PRO A 351 1.84 -16.22 -17.12
N ALA A 352 1.81 -15.31 -18.10
CA ALA A 352 0.75 -15.27 -19.12
C ALA A 352 0.90 -16.40 -20.16
N ASN A 353 2.11 -16.94 -20.31
CA ASN A 353 2.43 -18.01 -21.25
C ASN A 353 3.29 -19.09 -20.58
N PRO A 354 2.80 -19.79 -19.54
CA PRO A 354 3.63 -20.68 -18.74
C PRO A 354 4.19 -21.88 -19.53
N ALA A 355 3.55 -22.25 -20.63
CA ALA A 355 4.03 -23.32 -21.52
C ALA A 355 5.37 -23.00 -22.21
N LYS A 356 5.77 -21.72 -22.30
CA LYS A 356 7.09 -21.32 -22.82
C LYS A 356 8.23 -21.69 -21.86
N GLY A 357 7.92 -21.98 -20.60
CA GLY A 357 8.92 -22.28 -19.58
C GLY A 357 9.78 -21.08 -19.19
N TRP A 358 10.97 -21.38 -18.68
CA TRP A 358 11.95 -20.39 -18.23
C TRP A 358 12.92 -20.03 -19.35
N GLU A 359 13.16 -18.74 -19.52
CA GLU A 359 14.29 -18.22 -20.28
C GLU A 359 15.46 -18.01 -19.32
N VAL A 360 16.61 -18.66 -19.60
CA VAL A 360 17.75 -18.72 -18.69
C VAL A 360 18.97 -18.06 -19.33
N LEU A 361 19.62 -17.17 -18.57
CA LEU A 361 20.94 -16.62 -18.89
C LEU A 361 21.97 -17.11 -17.87
N ASN A 362 23.04 -17.75 -18.35
CA ASN A 362 24.24 -17.98 -17.55
C ASN A 362 25.16 -16.77 -17.66
N TYR A 363 25.24 -15.97 -16.59
CA TYR A 363 25.92 -14.66 -16.63
C TYR A 363 27.42 -14.71 -16.30
N GLY A 364 27.98 -15.93 -16.07
CA GLY A 364 29.39 -16.13 -15.77
C GLY A 364 29.78 -15.94 -14.31
N GLY A 365 28.82 -15.75 -13.41
CA GLY A 365 29.03 -15.73 -11.96
C GLY A 365 29.11 -17.13 -11.36
N GLY A 366 29.29 -17.22 -10.05
CA GLY A 366 29.40 -18.50 -9.35
C GLY A 366 28.37 -18.68 -8.23
N SER A 367 27.86 -17.60 -7.67
CA SER A 367 27.05 -17.68 -6.46
C SER A 367 26.10 -16.47 -6.33
N GLY A 368 25.24 -16.32 -7.33
CA GLY A 368 24.18 -15.31 -7.33
C GLY A 368 23.24 -15.47 -6.14
N ARG A 369 22.79 -14.34 -5.59
CA ARG A 369 21.91 -14.29 -4.42
C ARG A 369 20.71 -13.36 -4.69
N GLY A 370 20.73 -12.14 -4.15
CA GLY A 370 19.69 -11.15 -4.36
C GLY A 370 19.65 -10.63 -5.79
N LEU A 371 18.48 -10.24 -6.26
CA LEU A 371 18.31 -9.54 -7.53
C LEU A 371 17.29 -8.41 -7.38
N ALA A 372 17.47 -7.36 -8.17
CA ALA A 372 16.55 -6.23 -8.27
C ALA A 372 16.52 -5.70 -9.68
N LEU A 373 15.38 -5.09 -10.09
CA LEU A 373 15.20 -4.46 -11.39
C LEU A 373 14.98 -2.96 -11.22
N ASP A 374 15.43 -2.18 -12.20
CA ASP A 374 15.00 -0.79 -12.38
C ASP A 374 13.81 -0.68 -13.36
N SER A 375 13.25 0.52 -13.53
CA SER A 375 12.10 0.74 -14.44
C SER A 375 12.45 0.60 -15.93
N LYS A 376 13.72 0.52 -16.27
CA LYS A 376 14.24 0.31 -17.64
C LYS A 376 14.53 -1.16 -17.90
N PHE A 377 14.15 -2.04 -16.97
CA PHE A 377 14.40 -3.47 -17.02
C PHE A 377 15.88 -3.87 -16.98
N ASN A 378 16.73 -3.02 -16.42
CA ASN A 378 18.06 -3.46 -16.04
C ASN A 378 17.93 -4.30 -14.78
N LEU A 379 18.52 -5.48 -14.82
CA LEU A 379 18.53 -6.43 -13.73
C LEU A 379 19.91 -6.43 -13.08
N TYR A 380 19.94 -6.31 -11.77
CA TYR A 380 21.15 -6.33 -10.97
C TYR A 380 21.16 -7.55 -10.07
N VAL A 381 22.24 -8.32 -10.09
CA VAL A 381 22.41 -9.54 -9.30
C VAL A 381 23.60 -9.39 -8.37
N ALA A 382 23.37 -9.56 -7.05
CA ALA A 382 24.45 -9.70 -6.09
C ALA A 382 25.05 -11.10 -6.18
N ASP A 383 26.34 -11.20 -6.50
CA ASP A 383 27.09 -12.45 -6.51
C ASP A 383 28.09 -12.45 -5.36
N THR A 384 28.03 -13.47 -4.50
CA THR A 384 28.77 -13.50 -3.25
C THR A 384 30.28 -13.36 -3.40
N SER A 385 30.82 -13.80 -4.54
CA SER A 385 32.26 -13.87 -4.76
C SER A 385 32.78 -12.78 -5.70
N ASN A 386 31.95 -12.30 -6.61
CA ASN A 386 32.40 -11.50 -7.74
C ASN A 386 31.98 -10.02 -7.65
N GLY A 387 30.80 -9.72 -7.11
CA GLY A 387 30.28 -8.35 -7.07
C GLY A 387 28.84 -8.25 -7.52
N ILE A 388 28.56 -7.30 -8.41
CA ILE A 388 27.24 -7.01 -8.93
C ILE A 388 27.25 -7.23 -10.43
N TYR A 389 26.41 -8.10 -10.94
CA TYR A 389 26.20 -8.24 -12.38
C TYR A 389 25.05 -7.32 -12.82
N HIS A 390 25.32 -6.49 -13.82
CA HIS A 390 24.32 -5.68 -14.51
C HIS A 390 23.93 -6.40 -15.79
N ILE A 391 22.64 -6.69 -15.94
CA ILE A 391 22.07 -7.50 -17.02
C ILE A 391 20.95 -6.69 -17.68
N ASP A 392 20.92 -6.65 -19.00
CA ASP A 392 19.82 -6.10 -19.78
C ASP A 392 18.74 -7.17 -19.95
N ALA A 393 17.57 -6.91 -19.39
CA ALA A 393 16.38 -7.74 -19.53
C ALA A 393 15.24 -6.98 -20.26
N SER A 394 15.57 -5.91 -21.02
CA SER A 394 14.59 -5.06 -21.71
C SER A 394 13.84 -5.78 -22.82
N GLN A 395 14.46 -6.77 -23.47
CA GLN A 395 13.83 -7.53 -24.54
C GLN A 395 12.67 -8.39 -23.98
N PRO A 396 11.61 -8.66 -24.78
CA PRO A 396 10.55 -9.58 -24.41
C PRO A 396 11.06 -11.00 -24.11
N HIS A 397 10.27 -11.79 -23.37
CA HIS A 397 10.57 -13.20 -23.09
C HIS A 397 10.78 -13.99 -24.40
N GLY A 398 11.88 -14.73 -24.48
CA GLY A 398 12.29 -15.50 -25.65
C GLY A 398 13.23 -14.78 -26.61
N MET A 399 13.52 -13.50 -26.35
CA MET A 399 14.45 -12.69 -27.16
C MET A 399 15.85 -12.54 -26.54
N GLY A 400 16.06 -13.14 -25.38
CA GLY A 400 17.33 -13.14 -24.67
C GLY A 400 17.48 -12.02 -23.64
N MET A 401 18.34 -12.28 -22.67
CA MET A 401 18.89 -11.32 -21.71
C MET A 401 20.40 -11.24 -21.94
N THR A 402 21.03 -10.09 -21.66
CA THR A 402 22.45 -9.88 -21.96
C THR A 402 23.19 -9.28 -20.77
N THR A 403 24.31 -9.90 -20.38
CA THR A 403 25.21 -9.32 -19.35
C THR A 403 25.91 -8.08 -19.91
N LYS A 404 25.70 -6.93 -19.27
CA LYS A 404 26.33 -5.65 -19.63
C LYS A 404 27.66 -5.45 -18.92
N LYS A 405 27.70 -5.69 -17.61
CA LYS A 405 28.86 -5.36 -16.77
C LYS A 405 28.90 -6.19 -15.49
N LEU A 406 30.09 -6.47 -15.02
CA LEU A 406 30.38 -6.86 -13.65
C LEU A 406 31.01 -5.66 -12.93
N VAL A 407 30.43 -5.27 -11.80
CA VAL A 407 30.94 -4.22 -10.91
C VAL A 407 31.42 -4.88 -9.63
N SER A 408 32.68 -4.70 -9.29
CA SER A 408 33.24 -5.27 -8.05
C SER A 408 33.75 -4.16 -7.14
N PRO A 409 33.05 -3.85 -6.04
CA PRO A 409 33.50 -2.88 -5.05
C PRO A 409 34.73 -3.34 -4.22
N ARG A 410 35.43 -4.39 -4.66
CA ARG A 410 36.53 -5.05 -3.94
C ARG A 410 37.72 -4.18 -3.55
N GLY A 411 37.85 -2.95 -4.03
CA GLY A 411 38.94 -2.06 -3.64
C GLY A 411 38.93 -1.63 -2.17
N VAL A 412 37.88 -1.94 -1.40
CA VAL A 412 37.63 -1.40 -0.05
C VAL A 412 37.81 -2.43 1.07
N SER A 413 37.65 -3.72 0.80
CA SER A 413 37.96 -4.79 1.78
C SER A 413 38.22 -6.14 1.11
N THR A 414 39.07 -6.97 1.71
CA THR A 414 39.37 -8.33 1.27
C THR A 414 38.22 -9.32 1.57
N GLU A 415 37.16 -8.87 2.23
CA GLU A 415 36.08 -9.69 2.73
C GLU A 415 34.72 -9.20 2.20
N SER A 416 34.43 -9.49 0.92
CA SER A 416 33.18 -9.13 0.29
C SER A 416 32.31 -10.37 0.13
N TYR A 417 31.17 -10.40 0.79
CA TYR A 417 30.16 -11.43 0.61
C TYR A 417 28.85 -10.73 0.28
N TYR A 418 28.64 -10.48 -1.01
CA TYR A 418 27.49 -9.74 -1.50
C TYR A 418 26.23 -10.61 -1.48
N LEU A 419 25.19 -10.14 -0.82
CA LEU A 419 23.99 -10.94 -0.57
C LEU A 419 22.73 -10.33 -1.14
N GLY A 420 22.32 -9.18 -0.63
CA GLY A 420 21.11 -8.52 -1.01
C GLY A 420 21.37 -7.35 -1.95
N ILE A 421 20.39 -7.04 -2.76
CA ILE A 421 20.40 -5.87 -3.64
C ILE A 421 18.99 -5.29 -3.73
N GLY A 422 18.88 -3.97 -3.71
CA GLY A 422 17.65 -3.22 -3.95
C GLY A 422 17.92 -2.03 -4.85
N ILE A 423 16.87 -1.48 -5.44
CA ILE A 423 16.89 -0.27 -6.25
C ILE A 423 16.24 0.85 -5.45
N ASP A 424 16.87 2.01 -5.34
CA ASP A 424 16.30 3.15 -4.63
C ASP A 424 15.31 3.96 -5.49
N LYS A 425 14.79 5.05 -4.93
CA LYS A 425 13.87 5.96 -5.63
C LYS A 425 14.49 6.66 -6.84
N ASN A 426 15.82 6.74 -6.92
CA ASN A 426 16.58 7.33 -8.03
C ASN A 426 16.99 6.27 -9.07
N GLU A 427 16.48 5.05 -8.93
CA GLU A 427 16.80 3.89 -9.77
C GLU A 427 18.29 3.46 -9.68
N GLN A 428 18.92 3.69 -8.53
CA GLN A 428 20.29 3.33 -8.28
C GLN A 428 20.36 2.06 -7.43
N PRO A 429 21.23 1.09 -7.77
CA PRO A 429 21.37 -0.15 -7.02
C PRO A 429 22.14 0.04 -5.70
N TRP A 430 21.61 -0.59 -4.67
CA TRP A 430 22.22 -0.70 -3.35
C TRP A 430 22.48 -2.16 -3.02
N VAL A 431 23.73 -2.52 -2.75
CA VAL A 431 24.12 -3.89 -2.49
C VAL A 431 24.61 -4.06 -1.06
N VAL A 432 24.10 -5.09 -0.39
CA VAL A 432 24.44 -5.42 0.99
C VAL A 432 25.58 -6.43 0.99
N SER A 433 26.65 -6.13 1.74
CA SER A 433 27.75 -7.05 2.02
C SER A 433 27.80 -7.36 3.51
N THR A 434 27.87 -8.63 3.87
CA THR A 434 28.03 -9.04 5.27
C THR A 434 29.40 -8.65 5.85
N GLY A 435 30.36 -8.32 4.99
CA GLY A 435 31.74 -8.04 5.39
C GLY A 435 32.51 -9.25 5.96
N ALA A 436 31.91 -10.44 5.93
CA ALA A 436 32.51 -11.67 6.41
C ALA A 436 32.12 -12.84 5.51
N SER A 437 33.07 -13.65 5.11
CA SER A 437 32.86 -14.88 4.33
C SER A 437 32.18 -15.98 5.14
N ASN A 438 32.34 -15.96 6.46
CA ASN A 438 31.71 -16.92 7.37
C ASN A 438 30.47 -16.30 8.05
N LEU A 439 29.30 -16.68 7.59
CA LEU A 439 28.01 -16.23 8.15
C LEU A 439 27.71 -16.81 9.54
N SER A 440 28.53 -17.72 10.04
CA SER A 440 28.33 -18.35 11.35
C SER A 440 29.06 -17.60 12.48
N VAL A 441 29.80 -16.55 12.17
CA VAL A 441 30.55 -15.77 13.16
C VAL A 441 30.15 -14.30 13.08
N ARG A 442 29.79 -13.71 14.22
CA ARG A 442 29.60 -12.26 14.32
C ARG A 442 30.93 -11.54 14.16
N VAL A 443 31.00 -10.62 13.23
CA VAL A 443 32.17 -9.75 13.03
C VAL A 443 31.73 -8.31 13.26
N ALA A 444 32.18 -7.75 14.36
CA ALA A 444 31.81 -6.38 14.75
C ALA A 444 32.30 -5.37 13.71
N GLY A 445 31.44 -4.43 13.36
CA GLY A 445 31.70 -3.40 12.37
C GLY A 445 31.89 -3.92 10.93
N SER A 446 31.43 -5.13 10.63
CA SER A 446 31.66 -5.75 9.32
C SER A 446 30.66 -5.28 8.25
N GLY A 447 29.45 -4.89 8.63
CA GLY A 447 28.38 -4.59 7.70
C GLY A 447 28.69 -3.39 6.79
N ARG A 448 28.49 -3.59 5.51
CA ARG A 448 28.64 -2.57 4.47
C ARG A 448 27.49 -2.62 3.50
N VAL A 449 27.09 -1.43 3.04
CA VAL A 449 26.20 -1.29 1.90
C VAL A 449 26.89 -0.41 0.87
N TYR A 450 26.85 -0.82 -0.38
CA TYR A 450 27.43 -0.09 -1.48
C TYR A 450 26.32 0.53 -2.33
N HIS A 451 26.30 1.85 -2.44
CA HIS A 451 25.44 2.60 -3.33
C HIS A 451 26.18 2.78 -4.67
N VAL A 452 25.64 2.24 -5.73
CA VAL A 452 26.29 2.19 -7.05
C VAL A 452 25.61 3.14 -8.02
N ASN A 453 26.38 3.99 -8.67
CA ASN A 453 25.91 4.79 -9.80
C ASN A 453 25.92 3.92 -11.09
N PRO A 454 24.76 3.60 -11.69
CA PRO A 454 24.72 2.73 -12.87
C PRO A 454 25.26 3.36 -14.15
N ALA A 455 25.50 4.69 -14.18
CA ALA A 455 26.00 5.39 -15.37
C ALA A 455 27.52 5.20 -15.57
N ASP A 456 28.29 5.19 -14.48
CA ASP A 456 29.76 5.09 -14.51
C ASP A 456 30.30 3.97 -13.62
N TYR A 457 29.42 3.31 -12.84
CA TYR A 457 29.73 2.24 -11.90
C TYR A 457 30.64 2.66 -10.73
N THR A 458 30.71 3.94 -10.43
CA THR A 458 31.26 4.43 -9.18
C THR A 458 30.36 4.03 -7.99
N PHE A 459 30.89 3.99 -6.79
CA PHE A 459 30.10 3.62 -5.62
C PHE A 459 30.52 4.40 -4.38
N ALA A 460 29.53 4.64 -3.50
CA ALA A 460 29.75 5.07 -2.13
C ALA A 460 29.59 3.87 -1.18
N THR A 461 30.28 3.93 -0.03
CA THR A 461 30.21 2.89 1.00
C THR A 461 29.53 3.45 2.25
N VAL A 462 28.55 2.74 2.78
CA VAL A 462 27.86 3.06 4.02
C VAL A 462 28.10 1.94 5.03
N GLN A 463 28.53 2.32 6.23
CA GLN A 463 28.67 1.40 7.35
C GLN A 463 27.28 1.12 7.95
N THR A 464 26.97 -0.16 8.22
CA THR A 464 25.75 -0.59 8.90
C THR A 464 26.10 -1.42 10.16
N GLY A 465 25.12 -2.10 10.73
CA GLY A 465 25.35 -3.03 11.83
C GLY A 465 26.06 -4.33 11.39
N ASP A 466 26.21 -5.25 12.32
CA ASP A 466 27.03 -6.44 12.13
C ASP A 466 26.35 -7.49 11.26
N ASN A 467 27.10 -8.04 10.32
CA ASN A 467 26.72 -9.13 9.43
C ASN A 467 25.32 -8.95 8.81
N PRO A 468 25.07 -7.88 8.07
CA PRO A 468 23.77 -7.68 7.46
C PRO A 468 23.46 -8.83 6.49
N TYR A 469 22.19 -9.27 6.51
CA TYR A 469 21.73 -10.41 5.74
C TYR A 469 20.34 -10.13 5.15
N THR A 470 20.31 -9.28 4.15
CA THR A 470 19.08 -8.80 3.51
C THR A 470 19.03 -9.24 2.05
N TYR A 471 17.93 -9.88 1.61
CA TYR A 471 17.75 -10.35 0.22
C TYR A 471 16.48 -9.87 -0.44
N SER A 472 15.59 -9.25 0.31
CA SER A 472 14.25 -8.85 -0.14
C SER A 472 14.24 -7.38 -0.53
N ASP A 473 13.07 -6.87 -0.87
CA ASP A 473 12.86 -5.46 -1.14
C ASP A 473 13.16 -4.62 0.11
N MET A 474 14.26 -3.90 0.08
CA MET A 474 14.71 -3.01 1.15
C MET A 474 14.40 -1.53 0.86
N THR A 475 13.68 -1.23 -0.21
CA THR A 475 13.45 0.15 -0.67
C THR A 475 11.98 0.48 -0.95
N GLY A 476 11.12 -0.54 -1.13
CA GLY A 476 9.77 -0.38 -1.68
C GLY A 476 9.75 -0.16 -3.21
N ALA A 477 10.92 -0.06 -3.85
CA ALA A 477 11.00 0.12 -5.29
C ALA A 477 10.50 -1.11 -6.06
N GLN A 478 10.67 -2.31 -5.51
CA GLN A 478 10.21 -3.54 -6.12
C GLN A 478 8.68 -3.56 -6.28
N LEU A 479 7.93 -3.16 -5.26
CA LEU A 479 6.47 -3.02 -5.34
C LEU A 479 6.06 -1.99 -6.39
N ARG A 480 6.79 -0.89 -6.50
CA ARG A 480 6.55 0.18 -7.46
C ARG A 480 6.89 -0.25 -8.88
N ILE A 481 8.00 -0.96 -9.08
CA ILE A 481 8.45 -1.44 -10.39
C ILE A 481 7.61 -2.62 -10.88
N ALA A 482 7.23 -3.52 -9.97
CA ALA A 482 6.32 -4.62 -10.26
C ALA A 482 4.88 -4.13 -10.41
N GLY A 483 4.48 -3.10 -9.67
CA GLY A 483 3.15 -2.51 -9.72
C GLY A 483 2.94 -1.68 -10.99
N ALA A 484 1.78 -1.84 -11.62
CA ALA A 484 1.35 -0.93 -12.66
C ALA A 484 1.07 0.46 -12.05
N PRO A 485 1.44 1.58 -12.72
CA PRO A 485 1.10 2.90 -12.24
C PRO A 485 -0.41 3.07 -12.07
N PHE A 486 -0.80 3.63 -10.95
CA PHE A 486 -2.20 3.93 -10.67
C PHE A 486 -2.32 5.24 -9.90
N GLY A 487 -3.50 5.83 -9.97
CA GLY A 487 -3.89 6.99 -9.18
C GLY A 487 -5.37 6.94 -8.85
N ILE A 488 -5.75 7.59 -7.78
CA ILE A 488 -7.14 7.76 -7.38
C ILE A 488 -7.47 9.24 -7.45
N TYR A 489 -8.50 9.56 -8.19
CA TYR A 489 -9.12 10.87 -8.18
C TYR A 489 -10.51 10.79 -7.56
N ARG A 490 -10.82 11.70 -6.66
CA ARG A 490 -12.15 11.83 -6.07
C ARG A 490 -12.72 13.22 -6.32
N HIS A 491 -13.99 13.26 -6.68
CA HIS A 491 -14.76 14.49 -6.82
C HIS A 491 -16.07 14.39 -6.06
N THR A 492 -16.42 15.43 -5.30
CA THR A 492 -17.66 15.48 -4.53
C THR A 492 -18.59 16.52 -5.10
N PHE A 493 -19.78 16.08 -5.54
CA PHE A 493 -20.88 16.93 -5.92
C PHE A 493 -21.82 17.17 -4.75
N LYS A 494 -22.49 18.32 -4.77
CA LYS A 494 -23.56 18.67 -3.84
C LYS A 494 -24.79 19.08 -4.64
N SER A 495 -25.95 18.54 -4.28
CA SER A 495 -27.25 18.98 -4.82
C SER A 495 -27.78 20.20 -4.07
N ASP A 496 -28.75 20.86 -4.65
CA ASP A 496 -29.50 21.96 -4.03
C ASP A 496 -30.95 21.56 -3.66
N CYS A 497 -31.20 20.26 -3.45
CA CYS A 497 -32.53 19.72 -3.18
C CYS A 497 -33.10 20.08 -1.82
N ALA A 498 -32.28 20.46 -0.84
CA ALA A 498 -32.75 20.68 0.54
C ALA A 498 -33.98 21.61 0.59
N PRO A 499 -35.02 21.28 1.37
CA PRO A 499 -35.11 20.18 2.34
C PRO A 499 -35.56 18.82 1.77
N GLN A 500 -35.76 18.70 0.46
CA GLN A 500 -36.13 17.45 -0.23
C GLN A 500 -34.95 16.50 -0.31
N LYS A 501 -35.22 15.19 -0.43
CA LYS A 501 -34.18 14.19 -0.67
C LYS A 501 -33.62 14.30 -2.07
N THR A 502 -32.35 13.95 -2.21
CA THR A 502 -31.68 13.89 -3.51
C THR A 502 -31.57 12.46 -4.01
N THR A 503 -31.97 12.26 -5.26
CA THR A 503 -31.68 11.02 -6.00
C THR A 503 -30.81 11.36 -7.20
N TRP A 504 -29.59 10.84 -7.24
CA TRP A 504 -28.67 10.99 -8.36
C TRP A 504 -29.04 10.02 -9.47
N THR A 505 -29.26 10.53 -10.68
CA THR A 505 -29.80 9.74 -11.79
C THR A 505 -28.77 9.34 -12.82
N GLU A 506 -27.77 10.20 -13.06
CA GLU A 506 -26.81 10.02 -14.13
C GLU A 506 -25.50 10.75 -13.81
N VAL A 507 -24.38 10.15 -14.18
CA VAL A 507 -23.05 10.78 -14.22
C VAL A 507 -22.49 10.64 -15.62
N THR A 508 -22.01 11.74 -16.20
CA THR A 508 -21.26 11.76 -17.44
C THR A 508 -19.85 12.30 -17.21
N TYR A 509 -18.94 11.90 -18.06
CA TYR A 509 -17.53 12.25 -17.97
C TYR A 509 -16.85 12.03 -19.32
N ASP A 510 -15.76 12.75 -19.57
CA ASP A 510 -14.88 12.50 -20.70
C ASP A 510 -13.68 11.66 -20.25
N LEU A 511 -13.46 10.53 -20.91
CA LEU A 511 -12.32 9.64 -20.68
C LEU A 511 -11.51 9.49 -21.94
N VAL A 512 -10.17 9.54 -21.77
CA VAL A 512 -9.24 9.05 -22.77
C VAL A 512 -8.47 7.89 -22.15
N THR A 513 -8.61 6.71 -22.73
CA THR A 513 -7.98 5.47 -22.24
C THR A 513 -7.08 4.88 -23.34
N PRO A 514 -5.81 5.32 -23.47
CA PRO A 514 -4.87 4.74 -24.41
C PRO A 514 -4.72 3.22 -24.19
N PRO A 515 -4.33 2.45 -25.22
CA PRO A 515 -4.07 1.02 -25.07
C PRO A 515 -3.14 0.72 -23.89
N GLY A 516 -3.53 -0.21 -23.03
CA GLY A 516 -2.80 -0.52 -21.81
C GLY A 516 -3.17 0.35 -20.60
N THR A 517 -4.25 1.14 -20.69
CA THR A 517 -4.81 1.88 -19.57
C THR A 517 -6.27 1.50 -19.32
N SER A 518 -6.76 1.74 -18.11
CA SER A 518 -8.18 1.61 -17.74
C SER A 518 -8.55 2.60 -16.64
N VAL A 519 -9.85 2.85 -16.48
CA VAL A 519 -10.39 3.64 -15.38
C VAL A 519 -11.51 2.85 -14.72
N ASP A 520 -11.40 2.61 -13.40
CA ASP A 520 -12.46 2.02 -12.60
C ASP A 520 -13.22 3.12 -11.89
N ILE A 521 -14.54 3.17 -12.05
CA ILE A 521 -15.39 4.21 -11.49
C ILE A 521 -16.30 3.61 -10.43
N SER A 522 -16.30 4.21 -9.24
CA SER A 522 -17.19 3.88 -8.14
C SER A 522 -17.79 5.14 -7.53
N ALA A 523 -18.90 4.99 -6.83
CA ALA A 523 -19.62 6.11 -6.23
C ALA A 523 -20.04 5.80 -4.79
N ARG A 524 -20.18 6.84 -3.97
CA ARG A 524 -20.85 6.81 -2.67
C ARG A 524 -21.67 8.07 -2.46
N GLY A 525 -22.72 7.99 -1.64
CA GLY A 525 -23.59 9.12 -1.35
C GLY A 525 -23.92 9.21 0.14
N ALA A 526 -24.24 10.43 0.61
CA ALA A 526 -24.70 10.69 1.97
C ALA A 526 -25.41 12.05 2.07
N GLY A 527 -26.19 12.26 3.12
CA GLY A 527 -26.88 13.53 3.41
C GLY A 527 -25.94 14.65 3.89
N ASP A 528 -24.78 14.30 4.45
CA ASP A 528 -23.78 15.25 4.95
C ASP A 528 -22.34 14.76 4.70
N LEU A 529 -21.36 15.67 4.85
CA LEU A 529 -19.95 15.36 4.57
C LEU A 529 -19.33 14.40 5.59
N THR A 530 -19.79 14.40 6.83
CA THR A 530 -19.26 13.50 7.88
C THR A 530 -19.66 12.07 7.57
N SER A 531 -20.93 11.84 7.28
CA SER A 531 -21.48 10.56 6.86
C SER A 531 -20.88 10.09 5.54
N LEU A 532 -20.63 11.01 4.59
CA LEU A 532 -19.99 10.70 3.31
C LEU A 532 -18.60 10.11 3.51
N ASN A 533 -17.81 10.64 4.46
CA ASN A 533 -16.44 10.15 4.71
C ASN A 533 -16.40 8.72 5.25
N THR A 534 -17.46 8.25 5.88
CA THR A 534 -17.58 6.88 6.41
C THR A 534 -18.38 5.95 5.49
N ALA A 535 -19.09 6.48 4.49
CA ALA A 535 -19.87 5.69 3.53
C ALA A 535 -18.94 4.81 2.68
N ILE A 536 -19.42 3.61 2.36
CA ILE A 536 -18.69 2.65 1.53
C ILE A 536 -18.96 2.96 0.05
N PHE A 537 -17.92 2.91 -0.78
CA PHE A 537 -18.09 2.99 -2.23
C PHE A 537 -18.83 1.75 -2.74
N GLY A 538 -19.79 1.97 -3.63
CA GLY A 538 -20.45 0.90 -4.38
C GLY A 538 -19.49 0.15 -5.32
N PRO A 539 -19.96 -0.93 -5.94
CA PRO A 539 -19.17 -1.70 -6.89
C PRO A 539 -18.57 -0.82 -7.98
N ALA A 540 -17.31 -1.05 -8.31
CA ALA A 540 -16.63 -0.34 -9.38
C ALA A 540 -17.08 -0.85 -10.75
N THR A 541 -17.26 0.07 -11.69
CA THR A 541 -17.42 -0.23 -13.12
C THR A 541 -16.11 0.06 -13.81
N SER A 542 -15.46 -0.97 -14.38
CA SER A 542 -14.26 -0.83 -15.18
C SER A 542 -14.60 -0.42 -16.61
N ILE A 543 -13.96 0.63 -17.09
CA ILE A 543 -14.11 1.11 -18.46
C ILE A 543 -12.86 0.73 -19.23
N PRO A 544 -12.95 -0.25 -20.16
CA PRO A 544 -11.88 -0.57 -21.09
C PRO A 544 -11.74 0.54 -22.14
N PRO A 545 -10.63 0.55 -22.93
CA PRO A 545 -10.45 1.53 -24.00
C PRO A 545 -11.69 1.58 -24.91
N ALA A 546 -12.33 2.77 -25.04
CA ALA A 546 -13.35 3.11 -26.02
C ALA A 546 -14.85 3.08 -25.61
N VAL A 547 -15.25 3.13 -24.34
CA VAL A 547 -16.66 3.36 -24.01
C VAL A 547 -16.81 4.47 -22.96
N ALA A 548 -16.97 5.71 -23.40
CA ALA A 548 -17.53 6.78 -22.59
C ALA A 548 -19.07 6.75 -22.75
N GLY A 549 -19.79 6.54 -21.66
CA GLY A 549 -21.25 6.56 -21.64
C GLY A 549 -21.76 7.05 -20.30
N PRO A 550 -23.02 7.52 -20.23
CA PRO A 550 -23.61 7.88 -18.96
C PRO A 550 -23.64 6.68 -18.01
N LEU A 551 -23.24 6.90 -16.76
CA LEU A 551 -23.25 5.91 -15.69
C LEU A 551 -24.32 6.29 -14.67
N LYS A 552 -25.20 5.36 -14.28
CA LYS A 552 -26.02 5.52 -13.10
C LYS A 552 -25.16 5.23 -11.86
N PRO A 553 -25.00 6.17 -10.90
CA PRO A 553 -24.20 5.93 -9.72
C PRO A 553 -24.78 4.78 -8.89
N SER A 554 -23.93 3.82 -8.51
CA SER A 554 -24.33 2.74 -7.58
C SER A 554 -24.19 3.23 -6.13
N ILE A 555 -25.26 3.81 -5.61
CA ILE A 555 -25.37 4.34 -4.25
C ILE A 555 -26.65 3.83 -3.58
N ASN A 556 -26.74 3.95 -2.26
CA ASN A 556 -27.97 3.58 -1.55
C ASN A 556 -29.09 4.60 -1.83
N GLU A 557 -30.07 4.20 -2.62
CA GLU A 557 -31.20 5.05 -3.02
C GLU A 557 -32.24 5.31 -1.90
N GLY A 558 -32.19 4.56 -0.80
CA GLY A 558 -33.17 4.67 0.29
C GLY A 558 -32.93 5.81 1.29
N VAL A 559 -31.82 6.53 1.17
CA VAL A 559 -31.41 7.59 2.09
C VAL A 559 -31.26 8.92 1.35
N ASP A 560 -31.19 10.03 2.10
CA ASP A 560 -30.81 11.31 1.51
C ASP A 560 -29.36 11.29 1.06
N ASN A 561 -29.14 11.65 -0.19
CA ASN A 561 -27.84 11.70 -0.85
C ASN A 561 -27.51 13.12 -1.32
N THR A 562 -27.68 14.13 -0.45
CA THR A 562 -27.30 15.52 -0.78
C THR A 562 -25.91 15.63 -1.38
N TYR A 563 -24.99 14.76 -0.96
CA TYR A 563 -23.64 14.67 -1.51
C TYR A 563 -23.46 13.36 -2.28
N LEU A 564 -22.83 13.46 -3.46
CA LEU A 564 -22.33 12.34 -4.26
C LEU A 564 -20.83 12.47 -4.39
N GLN A 565 -20.08 11.45 -3.99
CA GLN A 565 -18.66 11.38 -4.29
C GLN A 565 -18.37 10.29 -5.31
N LEU A 566 -17.74 10.68 -6.40
CA LEU A 566 -17.20 9.78 -7.41
C LEU A 566 -15.73 9.47 -7.10
N GLN A 567 -15.33 8.25 -7.34
CA GLN A 567 -13.95 7.83 -7.32
C GLN A 567 -13.58 7.24 -8.69
N PHE A 568 -12.54 7.79 -9.29
CA PHE A 568 -11.91 7.28 -10.51
C PHE A 568 -10.56 6.69 -10.12
N LYS A 569 -10.38 5.41 -10.31
CA LYS A 569 -9.09 4.74 -10.20
C LYS A 569 -8.49 4.61 -11.59
N LEU A 570 -7.50 5.42 -11.88
CA LEU A 570 -6.74 5.41 -13.12
C LEU A 570 -5.67 4.32 -13.04
N ASN A 571 -5.58 3.46 -14.05
CA ASN A 571 -4.59 2.39 -14.11
C ASN A 571 -3.83 2.47 -15.43
N ALA A 572 -2.53 2.17 -15.41
CA ALA A 572 -1.69 2.03 -16.60
C ALA A 572 -0.75 0.83 -16.44
N ASN A 573 -0.46 0.12 -17.52
CA ASN A 573 0.45 -1.02 -17.53
C ASN A 573 1.92 -0.61 -17.78
N ALA A 574 2.18 0.68 -18.01
CA ALA A 574 3.51 1.21 -18.20
C ALA A 574 3.62 2.64 -17.65
N PRO A 575 4.79 3.05 -17.13
CA PRO A 575 5.00 4.38 -16.54
C PRO A 575 5.20 5.48 -17.60
N THR A 576 4.78 5.28 -18.83
CA THR A 576 4.89 6.22 -19.94
C THR A 576 3.55 6.61 -20.55
N ILE A 577 2.46 5.99 -20.11
CA ILE A 577 1.10 6.23 -20.60
C ILE A 577 0.17 6.54 -19.45
N THR A 578 -0.83 7.35 -19.68
CA THR A 578 -1.83 7.70 -18.67
C THR A 578 -3.22 7.79 -19.29
N PRO A 579 -4.25 7.25 -18.63
CA PRO A 579 -5.63 7.62 -18.95
C PRO A 579 -5.90 9.03 -18.41
N THR A 580 -6.90 9.71 -18.97
CA THR A 580 -7.33 11.02 -18.48
C THR A 580 -8.84 11.07 -18.22
N VAL A 581 -9.24 11.90 -17.25
CA VAL A 581 -10.63 12.13 -16.84
C VAL A 581 -10.92 13.63 -16.87
N ASN A 582 -12.00 14.05 -17.50
CA ASN A 582 -12.42 15.44 -17.56
C ASN A 582 -13.95 15.59 -17.63
N ASN A 583 -14.46 16.82 -17.64
CA ASN A 583 -15.86 17.19 -17.89
C ASN A 583 -16.87 16.38 -17.07
N LEU A 584 -16.69 16.38 -15.74
CA LEU A 584 -17.62 15.67 -14.88
C LEU A 584 -18.97 16.38 -14.81
N GLN A 585 -20.05 15.64 -14.98
CA GLN A 585 -21.40 16.13 -14.81
C GLN A 585 -22.22 15.09 -14.04
N ALA A 586 -23.01 15.54 -13.08
CA ALA A 586 -23.94 14.69 -12.34
C ALA A 586 -25.36 15.31 -12.37
N LYS A 587 -26.36 14.49 -12.72
CA LYS A 587 -27.76 14.87 -12.73
C LYS A 587 -28.50 14.26 -11.55
N TYR A 588 -29.45 15.01 -11.01
CA TYR A 588 -30.24 14.59 -9.87
C TYR A 588 -31.70 15.06 -9.99
N ILE A 589 -32.58 14.44 -9.23
CA ILE A 589 -33.96 14.83 -8.97
C ILE A 589 -34.19 15.01 -7.48
N CYS A 590 -35.04 15.92 -7.12
CA CYS A 590 -35.48 16.21 -5.77
C CYS A 590 -36.86 15.60 -5.53
N GLY A 591 -37.04 14.81 -4.49
CA GLY A 591 -38.34 14.19 -4.21
C GLY A 591 -38.43 13.53 -2.85
#